data_a00cd5dfd3efc2ae78ca394095ea59b8
#
_entry.id   a00cd5dfd3efc2ae78ca394095ea59b8
#
_cell.length_a   1.000
_cell.length_b   1.000
_cell.length_c   1.000
_cell.angle_alpha   90.00
_cell.angle_beta   90.00
_cell.angle_gamma   90.00
#
_symmetry.space_group_name_H-M   'P 1'
#
loop_
_entity.id
_entity.type
_entity.pdbx_description
1 polymer ?
#
loop_
_entity_poly.entity_id
_entity_poly.type
_entity_poly.pdbx_seq_one_letter_code
_entity_poly.pdbx_strand_id
1 'polypeptide(L)'
;VRVHYTGTLPDGTVFDSSVARGTPAEFPVNGVIRGWVEALQMMPVGSKWKLTIPHELAYGERGAGASIPPFSPLVFEVELLDIL
;
A
#
# COMPACT_ATOMS: atom_id res chain seq x y z
N VAL A 1 -7.07 2.02 -10.50
CA VAL A 1 -5.86 1.27 -10.82
C VAL A 1 -6.00 -0.18 -10.42
N ARG A 2 -5.31 -1.05 -11.12
CA ARG A 2 -5.15 -2.45 -10.74
C ARG A 2 -3.71 -2.67 -10.32
N VAL A 3 -3.53 -3.25 -9.12
CA VAL A 3 -2.19 -3.42 -8.53
C VAL A 3 -2.06 -4.79 -7.89
N HIS A 4 -0.83 -5.29 -7.83
CA HIS A 4 -0.41 -6.27 -6.83
C HIS A 4 0.39 -5.57 -5.76
N TYR A 5 0.17 -5.93 -4.50
CA TYR A 5 0.86 -5.30 -3.39
C TYR A 5 1.07 -6.24 -2.21
N THR A 6 2.09 -5.95 -1.43
CA THR A 6 2.33 -6.59 -0.13
C THR A 6 2.69 -5.49 0.87
N GLY A 7 1.92 -5.38 1.95
CA GLY A 7 2.15 -4.42 3.02
C GLY A 7 2.72 -5.09 4.25
N THR A 8 3.77 -4.50 4.81
CA THR A 8 4.43 -4.99 6.01
C THR A 8 4.59 -3.91 7.06
N LEU A 9 4.58 -4.32 8.32
CA LEU A 9 4.98 -3.49 9.45
C LEU A 9 6.52 -3.40 9.50
N PRO A 10 7.07 -2.45 10.29
CA PRO A 10 8.53 -2.31 10.38
C PRO A 10 9.26 -3.57 10.86
N ASP A 11 8.58 -4.43 11.62
CA ASP A 11 9.14 -5.70 12.09
C ASP A 11 9.10 -6.83 11.02
N GLY A 12 8.57 -6.52 9.83
CA GLY A 12 8.47 -7.49 8.74
C GLY A 12 7.17 -8.28 8.71
N THR A 13 6.26 -8.06 9.66
CA THR A 13 4.96 -8.74 9.67
C THR A 13 4.11 -8.29 8.49
N VAL A 14 3.68 -9.23 7.64
CA VAL A 14 2.75 -8.94 6.54
C VAL A 14 1.35 -8.75 7.11
N PHE A 15 0.76 -7.60 6.87
CA PHE A 15 -0.62 -7.34 7.33
C PHE A 15 -1.64 -7.46 6.19
N ASP A 16 -1.22 -7.36 4.94
CA ASP A 16 -2.09 -7.53 3.79
C ASP A 16 -1.26 -7.80 2.53
N SER A 17 -1.78 -8.66 1.64
CA SER A 17 -1.09 -8.98 0.39
C SER A 17 -2.06 -9.50 -0.65
N SER A 18 -2.16 -8.80 -1.78
CA SER A 18 -2.91 -9.31 -2.94
C SER A 18 -2.19 -10.49 -3.59
N VAL A 19 -0.86 -10.51 -3.53
CA VAL A 19 -0.06 -11.62 -4.06
C VAL A 19 -0.37 -12.92 -3.32
N ALA A 20 -0.47 -12.85 -1.99
CA ALA A 20 -0.82 -14.00 -1.17
C ALA A 20 -2.23 -14.52 -1.47
N ARG A 21 -3.16 -13.63 -1.81
CA ARG A 21 -4.52 -14.02 -2.21
C ARG A 21 -4.59 -14.56 -3.64
N GLY A 22 -3.56 -14.32 -4.45
CA GLY A 22 -3.51 -14.75 -5.85
C GLY A 22 -4.36 -13.93 -6.80
N THR A 23 -4.84 -12.76 -6.38
CA THR A 23 -5.72 -11.90 -7.19
C THR A 23 -5.32 -10.45 -7.06
N PRO A 24 -5.08 -9.73 -8.16
CA PRO A 24 -4.82 -8.29 -8.11
C PRO A 24 -5.98 -7.53 -7.50
N ALA A 25 -5.65 -6.43 -6.84
CA ALA A 25 -6.64 -5.55 -6.25
C ALA A 25 -6.92 -4.36 -7.18
N GLU A 26 -8.16 -3.87 -7.17
CA GLU A 26 -8.57 -2.69 -7.92
C GLU A 26 -9.04 -1.61 -6.95
N PHE A 27 -8.47 -0.42 -7.08
CA PHE A 27 -8.78 0.71 -6.22
C PHE A 27 -8.98 1.97 -7.04
N PRO A 28 -9.90 2.87 -6.64
CA PRO A 28 -9.83 4.25 -7.10
C PRO A 28 -8.60 4.92 -6.48
N VAL A 29 -7.88 5.73 -7.26
CA VAL A 29 -6.64 6.38 -6.79
C VAL A 29 -6.89 7.25 -5.57
N ASN A 30 -8.05 7.89 -5.48
CA ASN A 30 -8.42 8.73 -4.36
C ASN A 30 -9.05 7.97 -3.18
N GLY A 31 -9.15 6.65 -3.27
CA GLY A 31 -9.72 5.79 -2.22
C GLY A 31 -8.69 5.02 -1.41
N VAL A 32 -7.41 5.36 -1.52
CA VAL A 32 -6.30 4.71 -0.82
C VAL A 32 -5.59 5.70 0.10
N ILE A 33 -4.67 5.20 0.94
CA ILE A 33 -3.90 6.07 1.84
C ILE A 33 -3.08 7.09 1.04
N ARG A 34 -2.79 8.24 1.65
CA ARG A 34 -2.13 9.36 0.97
C ARG A 34 -0.78 8.99 0.36
N GLY A 35 0.00 8.15 1.03
CA GLY A 35 1.27 7.68 0.49
C GLY A 35 1.12 6.97 -0.84
N TRP A 36 0.06 6.18 -1.00
CA TRP A 36 -0.26 5.53 -2.27
C TRP A 36 -0.75 6.52 -3.32
N VAL A 37 -1.58 7.49 -2.92
CA VAL A 37 -2.06 8.53 -3.85
C VAL A 37 -0.87 9.23 -4.50
N GLU A 38 0.11 9.62 -3.71
CA GLU A 38 1.31 10.29 -4.21
C GLU A 38 2.16 9.37 -5.09
N ALA A 39 2.41 8.13 -4.64
CA ALA A 39 3.25 7.19 -5.38
C ALA A 39 2.63 6.77 -6.70
N LEU A 40 1.35 6.42 -6.71
CA LEU A 40 0.67 5.94 -7.92
C LEU A 40 0.67 6.97 -9.04
N GLN A 41 0.64 8.25 -8.71
CA GLN A 41 0.71 9.32 -9.71
C GLN A 41 2.07 9.43 -10.39
N MET A 42 3.12 8.87 -9.77
CA MET A 42 4.48 8.89 -10.32
C MET A 42 4.88 7.58 -10.98
N MET A 43 4.14 6.51 -10.73
CA MET A 43 4.49 5.17 -11.21
C MET A 43 4.03 4.94 -12.65
N PRO A 44 4.93 4.55 -13.56
CA PRO A 44 4.50 4.05 -14.86
C PRO A 44 3.86 2.67 -14.72
N VAL A 45 2.96 2.34 -15.64
CA VAL A 45 2.36 1.01 -15.72
C VAL A 45 3.47 -0.02 -15.95
N GLY A 46 3.43 -1.11 -15.22
CA GLY A 46 4.44 -2.17 -15.24
C GLY A 46 5.57 -1.98 -14.25
N SER A 47 5.62 -0.85 -13.54
CA SER A 47 6.65 -0.63 -12.52
C SER A 47 6.30 -1.32 -11.21
N LYS A 48 7.34 -1.67 -10.46
CA LYS A 48 7.21 -2.21 -9.11
C LYS A 48 8.10 -1.40 -8.18
N TRP A 49 7.49 -0.75 -7.19
CA TRP A 49 8.17 0.12 -6.25
C TRP A 49 8.03 -0.39 -4.82
N LYS A 50 9.08 -0.19 -4.05
CA LYS A 50 9.03 -0.37 -2.60
C LYS A 50 8.83 0.99 -1.96
N LEU A 51 7.72 1.14 -1.24
CA LEU A 51 7.33 2.40 -0.61
C LEU A 51 7.51 2.28 0.90
N THR A 52 8.26 3.22 1.48
CA THR A 52 8.29 3.39 2.93
C THR A 52 7.44 4.60 3.26
N ILE A 53 6.33 4.38 3.96
CA ILE A 53 5.30 5.40 4.16
C ILE A 53 5.23 5.75 5.64
N PRO A 54 5.51 7.03 6.02
CA PRO A 54 5.34 7.44 7.40
C PRO A 54 3.87 7.41 7.82
N HIS A 55 3.61 7.32 9.11
CA HIS A 55 2.23 7.14 9.60
C HIS A 55 1.29 8.28 9.17
N GLU A 56 1.80 9.50 9.00
CA GLU A 56 0.98 10.65 8.58
C GLU A 56 0.38 10.48 7.19
N LEU A 57 1.02 9.70 6.34
CA LEU A 57 0.53 9.38 4.99
C LEU A 57 -0.10 8.00 4.91
N ALA A 58 -0.29 7.34 6.04
CA ALA A 58 -0.91 6.03 6.17
C ALA A 58 -2.12 6.14 7.10
N TYR A 59 -2.14 5.38 8.19
CA TYR A 59 -3.30 5.32 9.09
C TYR A 59 -3.19 6.21 10.32
N GLY A 60 -2.08 6.93 10.46
CA GLY A 60 -1.90 7.97 11.46
C GLY A 60 -2.00 7.46 12.90
N GLU A 61 -2.56 8.30 13.75
CA GLU A 61 -2.67 8.02 15.18
C GLU A 61 -3.75 7.00 15.53
N ARG A 62 -4.66 6.67 14.60
CA ARG A 62 -5.72 5.69 14.83
C ARG A 62 -5.27 4.25 14.53
N GLY A 63 -4.31 4.08 13.64
CA GLY A 63 -3.98 2.77 13.10
C GLY A 63 -5.11 2.19 12.25
N ALA A 64 -5.08 0.89 12.01
CA ALA A 64 -6.11 0.20 11.23
C ALA A 64 -6.38 -1.18 11.84
N GLY A 65 -7.52 -1.31 12.51
CA GLY A 65 -7.93 -2.57 13.14
C GLY A 65 -6.90 -3.11 14.14
N ALA A 66 -6.86 -4.43 14.28
CA ALA A 66 -5.89 -5.10 15.16
C ALA A 66 -4.52 -5.26 14.50
N SER A 67 -4.44 -5.09 13.17
CA SER A 67 -3.23 -5.40 12.40
C SER A 67 -2.23 -4.25 12.36
N ILE A 68 -2.70 -3.01 12.38
CA ILE A 68 -1.84 -1.82 12.26
C ILE A 68 -2.00 -0.96 13.51
N PRO A 69 -0.99 -0.97 14.41
CA PRO A 69 -1.04 -0.13 15.61
C PRO A 69 -1.02 1.36 15.27
N PRO A 70 -1.42 2.23 16.20
CA PRO A 70 -1.27 3.68 16.02
C PRO A 70 0.19 4.07 15.76
N PHE A 71 0.37 5.14 14.99
CA PHE A 71 1.69 5.71 14.66
C PHE A 71 2.63 4.75 13.94
N SER A 72 2.08 3.80 13.18
CA SER A 72 2.90 2.81 12.46
C SER A 72 3.31 3.33 11.08
N PRO A 73 4.61 3.44 10.80
CA PRO A 73 5.06 3.54 9.41
C PRO A 73 4.83 2.20 8.72
N LEU A 74 4.60 2.23 7.43
CA LEU A 74 4.29 1.04 6.65
C LEU A 74 5.28 0.88 5.50
N VAL A 75 5.56 -0.37 5.15
CA VAL A 75 6.36 -0.68 3.97
C VAL A 75 5.48 -1.46 3.00
N PHE A 76 5.38 -0.96 1.76
CA PHE A 76 4.63 -1.63 0.71
C PHE A 76 5.54 -1.94 -0.47
N GLU A 77 5.38 -3.13 -1.04
CA GLU A 77 5.80 -3.38 -2.41
C GLU A 77 4.55 -3.29 -3.27
N VAL A 78 4.56 -2.39 -4.26
CA VAL A 78 3.40 -2.13 -5.13
C VAL A 78 3.83 -2.28 -6.58
N GLU A 79 3.11 -3.12 -7.30
CA GLU A 79 3.28 -3.26 -8.75
C GLU A 79 2.03 -2.69 -9.43
N LEU A 80 2.22 -1.67 -10.26
CA LEU A 80 1.13 -1.05 -11.01
C LEU A 80 0.89 -1.85 -12.29
N LEU A 81 -0.21 -2.59 -12.33
CA LEU A 81 -0.53 -3.47 -13.45
C LEU A 81 -1.28 -2.75 -14.55
N ASP A 82 -2.21 -1.86 -14.19
CA ASP A 82 -3.03 -1.16 -15.18
C ASP A 82 -3.68 0.08 -14.58
N ILE A 83 -3.98 1.03 -15.46
CA ILE A 83 -4.79 2.21 -15.14
C ILE A 83 -6.15 2.00 -15.80
N LEU A 84 -7.16 1.86 -14.95
CA LEU A 84 -8.53 1.54 -15.40
C LEU A 84 -9.34 2.77 -15.77
#